data_4a79dd883f6446f53162fc350e002ffa
#
_entry.id   4a79dd883f6446f53162fc350e002ffa
#
_cell.length_a   1.000
_cell.length_b   1.000
_cell.length_c   1.000
_cell.angle_alpha   90.00
_cell.angle_beta   90.00
_cell.angle_gamma   90.00
#
_symmetry.space_group_name_H-M   'P 1'
#
loop_
_entity.id
_entity.type
_entity.pdbx_description
1 polymer ?
#
loop_
_entity_poly.entity_id
_entity_poly.type
_entity_poly.pdbx_seq_one_letter_code
_entity_poly.pdbx_strand_id
1 'polypeptide(L)'
;MSNVFRLGLILAAFIALDEPSAAESLSERRAAKDSAEAVEVEVACGKLDKENCAVVLPAINAKTVPSGLRLKALESKGSVESVNGLCDGDVQIAVVQLDVMVQRAAKPDCAGKIAVLGSPLYPYEGFMVVRDETREDKFGEMVDRLRQGAVLRVAAGGPGSGGEATLRNILAHAPEWKQNIDIEPDGAATALNKLRDRELDAFFVMDGPQSPLLQEVRETVDTKTKKRVFKFVDIRPGEKLLALQFGGRMIYATATLESGWFSAIKSISTPAIIGIREDYYRAQPALSAKIRQAAEDALPTIAAKAGARPNWRENFDGR
;
A
#
# COMPACT_ATOMS: atom_id res chain seq x y z
N MET A 1 -4.10 -58.14 89.57
CA MET A 1 -2.94 -58.81 89.04
C MET A 1 -2.99 -58.68 87.53
N SER A 2 -2.60 -57.60 86.96
CA SER A 2 -2.60 -57.51 85.52
C SER A 2 -1.61 -56.41 85.11
N ASN A 3 -0.54 -56.77 84.54
CA ASN A 3 0.49 -55.86 83.99
C ASN A 3 0.06 -55.48 82.61
N VAL A 4 -0.10 -54.21 82.37
CA VAL A 4 -0.32 -53.65 81.03
C VAL A 4 0.96 -52.97 80.59
N PHE A 5 1.59 -53.53 79.58
CA PHE A 5 2.70 -52.93 78.85
C PHE A 5 2.19 -51.84 77.92
N ARG A 6 2.68 -50.61 78.05
CA ARG A 6 2.46 -49.55 77.12
C ARG A 6 3.62 -49.52 76.15
N LEU A 7 3.35 -49.76 74.85
CA LEU A 7 4.26 -49.60 73.77
C LEU A 7 4.22 -48.15 73.28
N GLY A 8 5.32 -47.44 73.44
CA GLY A 8 5.46 -46.09 72.93
C GLY A 8 5.76 -46.09 71.47
N LEU A 9 4.90 -45.46 70.65
CA LEU A 9 5.09 -45.24 69.22
C LEU A 9 5.94 -43.97 69.04
N ILE A 10 7.14 -44.13 68.53
CA ILE A 10 8.00 -43.01 68.12
C ILE A 10 7.60 -42.64 66.69
N LEU A 11 6.98 -41.48 66.55
CA LEU A 11 6.62 -40.89 65.25
C LEU A 11 7.86 -40.14 64.74
N ALA A 12 8.55 -40.72 63.76
CA ALA A 12 9.64 -40.04 63.04
C ALA A 12 9.00 -39.06 62.04
N ALA A 13 9.10 -37.79 62.29
CA ALA A 13 8.76 -36.74 61.34
C ALA A 13 9.82 -36.69 60.26
N PHE A 14 9.49 -37.14 59.06
CA PHE A 14 10.25 -36.86 57.85
C PHE A 14 10.08 -35.39 57.49
N ILE A 15 11.10 -34.59 57.70
CA ILE A 15 11.21 -33.24 57.10
C ILE A 15 11.53 -33.45 55.62
N ALA A 16 10.56 -33.26 54.78
CA ALA A 16 10.81 -33.14 53.34
C ALA A 16 11.61 -31.88 53.10
N LEU A 17 12.87 -32.01 52.75
CA LEU A 17 13.68 -30.93 52.23
C LEU A 17 13.12 -30.64 50.83
N ASP A 18 12.47 -29.47 50.65
CA ASP A 18 12.16 -28.91 49.33
C ASP A 18 13.45 -28.81 48.53
N GLU A 19 13.54 -29.60 47.46
CA GLU A 19 14.61 -29.43 46.50
C GLU A 19 14.51 -28.04 45.87
N PRO A 20 15.62 -27.31 45.68
CA PRO A 20 15.57 -26.02 45.02
C PRO A 20 15.03 -26.19 43.59
N SER A 21 14.00 -25.43 43.30
CA SER A 21 13.40 -25.23 41.99
C SER A 21 14.44 -25.34 40.88
N ALA A 22 14.22 -26.22 39.92
CA ALA A 22 15.06 -26.42 38.76
C ALA A 22 15.40 -25.07 38.12
N ALA A 23 16.69 -24.80 37.97
CA ALA A 23 17.13 -23.59 37.29
C ALA A 23 16.53 -23.58 35.88
N GLU A 24 15.74 -22.54 35.57
CA GLU A 24 15.20 -22.27 34.24
C GLU A 24 16.30 -22.50 33.21
N SER A 25 16.02 -23.33 32.22
CA SER A 25 16.99 -23.60 31.15
C SER A 25 17.27 -22.33 30.36
N LEU A 26 18.45 -22.22 29.77
CA LEU A 26 18.81 -21.10 28.89
C LEU A 26 17.83 -20.96 27.71
N SER A 27 17.19 -22.09 27.30
CA SER A 27 16.12 -22.07 26.28
C SER A 27 14.83 -21.46 26.80
N GLU A 28 14.43 -21.71 28.06
CA GLU A 28 13.27 -21.12 28.70
C GLU A 28 13.48 -19.62 28.96
N ARG A 29 14.69 -19.22 29.39
CA ARG A 29 15.05 -17.80 29.50
C ARG A 29 15.11 -17.08 28.17
N ARG A 30 15.51 -17.77 27.07
CA ARG A 30 15.40 -17.23 25.71
C ARG A 30 13.96 -17.10 25.27
N ALA A 31 13.13 -18.13 25.45
CA ALA A 31 11.71 -18.10 25.13
C ALA A 31 10.96 -17.02 25.95
N ALA A 32 11.28 -16.86 27.24
CA ALA A 32 10.74 -15.80 28.09
C ALA A 32 11.22 -14.40 27.66
N LYS A 33 12.44 -14.27 27.14
CA LYS A 33 12.97 -13.01 26.59
C LYS A 33 12.35 -12.67 25.23
N ASP A 34 12.02 -13.69 24.44
CA ASP A 34 11.31 -13.56 23.15
C ASP A 34 9.80 -13.32 23.36
N SER A 35 9.24 -13.60 24.55
CA SER A 35 7.88 -13.26 24.97
C SER A 35 7.75 -11.90 25.67
N ALA A 36 8.81 -11.10 25.76
CA ALA A 36 8.68 -9.67 26.11
C ALA A 36 7.70 -9.07 25.12
N GLU A 37 6.58 -8.56 25.63
CA GLU A 37 5.47 -8.04 24.86
C GLU A 37 5.98 -7.10 23.76
N ALA A 38 5.84 -7.52 22.50
CA ALA A 38 6.37 -6.77 21.37
C ALA A 38 5.68 -5.41 21.35
N VAL A 39 6.44 -4.33 21.18
CA VAL A 39 5.87 -3.00 20.97
C VAL A 39 5.06 -3.05 19.68
N GLU A 40 3.75 -2.88 19.78
CA GLU A 40 2.86 -2.78 18.61
C GLU A 40 2.76 -1.33 18.15
N VAL A 41 2.85 -1.13 16.83
CA VAL A 41 2.63 0.17 16.17
C VAL A 41 1.61 -0.03 15.07
N GLU A 42 0.48 0.66 15.16
CA GLU A 42 -0.55 0.63 14.13
C GLU A 42 -0.10 1.43 12.90
N VAL A 43 -0.31 0.83 11.72
CA VAL A 43 0.08 1.39 10.42
C VAL A 43 -1.11 1.34 9.47
N ALA A 44 -1.63 2.50 9.08
CA ALA A 44 -2.66 2.57 8.06
C ALA A 44 -2.08 2.15 6.68
N CYS A 45 -2.73 1.21 6.00
CA CYS A 45 -2.15 0.60 4.81
C CYS A 45 -3.15 0.37 3.65
N GLY A 46 -4.36 0.94 3.73
CA GLY A 46 -5.42 0.68 2.77
C GLY A 46 -6.21 -0.57 3.10
N LYS A 47 -6.74 -1.26 2.09
CA LYS A 47 -7.45 -2.53 2.29
C LYS A 47 -6.50 -3.65 2.65
N LEU A 48 -6.93 -4.54 3.55
CA LEU A 48 -6.09 -5.61 4.10
C LEU A 48 -5.57 -6.60 3.06
N ASP A 49 -6.30 -6.81 1.97
CA ASP A 49 -5.95 -7.70 0.86
C ASP A 49 -5.04 -7.06 -0.20
N LYS A 50 -4.71 -5.77 -0.06
CA LYS A 50 -3.87 -5.03 -1.01
C LYS A 50 -2.40 -4.98 -0.60
N GLU A 51 -1.54 -4.65 -1.57
CA GLU A 51 -0.07 -4.74 -1.47
C GLU A 51 0.50 -4.10 -0.21
N ASN A 52 0.02 -2.92 0.19
CA ASN A 52 0.55 -2.26 1.38
C ASN A 52 0.36 -3.09 2.65
N CYS A 53 -0.83 -3.65 2.85
CA CYS A 53 -1.12 -4.47 4.02
C CYS A 53 -0.64 -5.91 3.85
N ALA A 54 -0.87 -6.52 2.67
CA ALA A 54 -0.61 -7.94 2.43
C ALA A 54 0.86 -8.27 2.07
N VAL A 55 1.62 -7.29 1.56
CA VAL A 55 3.01 -7.49 1.12
C VAL A 55 3.98 -6.65 1.94
N VAL A 56 3.76 -5.33 2.04
CA VAL A 56 4.71 -4.41 2.66
C VAL A 56 4.85 -4.68 4.16
N LEU A 57 3.74 -4.66 4.92
CA LEU A 57 3.81 -4.82 6.37
C LEU A 57 4.36 -6.19 6.79
N PRO A 58 3.98 -7.33 6.20
CA PRO A 58 4.61 -8.62 6.52
C PRO A 58 6.11 -8.66 6.21
N ALA A 59 6.55 -8.02 5.12
CA ALA A 59 7.97 -7.98 4.77
C ALA A 59 8.79 -7.17 5.78
N ILE A 60 8.26 -6.02 6.23
CA ILE A 60 8.90 -5.22 7.29
C ILE A 60 8.84 -5.97 8.62
N ASN A 61 7.72 -6.59 8.98
CA ASN A 61 7.56 -7.37 10.21
C ASN A 61 8.55 -8.53 10.30
N ALA A 62 8.89 -9.17 9.19
CA ALA A 62 9.93 -10.20 9.16
C ALA A 62 11.30 -9.69 9.63
N LYS A 63 11.53 -8.36 9.58
CA LYS A 63 12.75 -7.70 10.06
C LYS A 63 12.61 -7.11 11.46
N THR A 64 11.41 -6.67 11.85
CA THR A 64 11.18 -5.98 13.13
C THR A 64 10.79 -6.91 14.29
N VAL A 65 9.99 -7.94 14.04
CA VAL A 65 9.50 -8.86 15.07
C VAL A 65 10.64 -9.53 15.87
N PRO A 66 11.75 -9.99 15.25
CA PRO A 66 12.87 -10.54 16.00
C PRO A 66 13.51 -9.56 16.99
N SER A 67 13.26 -8.27 16.83
CA SER A 67 13.73 -7.19 17.71
C SER A 67 12.65 -6.62 18.63
N GLY A 68 11.52 -7.34 18.82
CA GLY A 68 10.44 -6.95 19.72
C GLY A 68 9.57 -5.77 19.21
N LEU A 69 9.48 -5.56 17.89
CA LEU A 69 8.61 -4.55 17.30
C LEU A 69 7.70 -5.19 16.25
N ARG A 70 6.40 -4.96 16.35
CA ARG A 70 5.39 -5.43 15.41
C ARG A 70 4.63 -4.25 14.79
N LEU A 71 4.54 -4.19 13.49
CA LEU A 71 3.65 -3.29 12.78
C LEU A 71 2.30 -3.98 12.56
N LYS A 72 1.25 -3.40 13.11
CA LYS A 72 -0.13 -3.92 13.03
C LYS A 72 -0.88 -3.18 11.93
N ALA A 73 -1.44 -3.92 10.97
CA ALA A 73 -2.22 -3.33 9.90
C ALA A 73 -3.50 -2.67 10.44
N LEU A 74 -3.71 -1.42 10.06
CA LEU A 74 -4.95 -0.67 10.25
C LEU A 74 -5.57 -0.45 8.87
N GLU A 75 -6.77 -0.99 8.69
CA GLU A 75 -7.50 -0.86 7.42
C GLU A 75 -7.95 0.58 7.17
N SER A 76 -7.91 1.01 5.91
CA SER A 76 -8.44 2.28 5.44
C SER A 76 -9.03 2.15 4.03
N LYS A 77 -9.77 3.17 3.58
CA LYS A 77 -10.32 3.20 2.21
C LYS A 77 -9.24 3.41 1.14
N GLY A 78 -8.02 3.79 1.55
CA GLY A 78 -6.88 4.01 0.67
C GLY A 78 -5.99 5.17 1.10
N SER A 79 -5.07 5.58 0.21
CA SER A 79 -4.03 6.56 0.54
C SER A 79 -4.58 7.91 1.04
N VAL A 80 -5.72 8.38 0.52
CA VAL A 80 -6.31 9.67 0.94
C VAL A 80 -6.77 9.61 2.39
N GLU A 81 -7.50 8.56 2.79
CA GLU A 81 -7.95 8.40 4.18
C GLU A 81 -6.78 8.20 5.12
N SER A 82 -5.79 7.38 4.72
CA SER A 82 -4.59 7.16 5.53
C SER A 82 -3.79 8.44 5.75
N VAL A 83 -3.62 9.28 4.72
CA VAL A 83 -2.91 10.56 4.85
C VAL A 83 -3.71 11.57 5.67
N ASN A 84 -5.04 11.60 5.54
CA ASN A 84 -5.88 12.41 6.41
C ASN A 84 -5.71 12.00 7.86
N GLY A 85 -5.74 10.71 8.18
CA GLY A 85 -5.50 10.21 9.52
C GLY A 85 -4.12 10.60 10.09
N LEU A 86 -3.07 10.67 9.24
CA LEU A 86 -1.78 11.24 9.66
C LEU A 86 -1.90 12.73 10.01
N CYS A 87 -2.58 13.54 9.19
CA CYS A 87 -2.72 14.99 9.42
C CYS A 87 -3.59 15.31 10.64
N ASP A 88 -4.65 14.52 10.86
CA ASP A 88 -5.62 14.71 11.94
C ASP A 88 -5.14 14.10 13.27
N GLY A 89 -4.17 13.20 13.23
CA GLY A 89 -3.57 12.58 14.41
C GLY A 89 -4.18 11.23 14.78
N ASP A 90 -5.04 10.68 13.95
CA ASP A 90 -5.71 9.40 14.19
C ASP A 90 -4.74 8.22 14.03
N VAL A 91 -3.73 8.36 13.16
CA VAL A 91 -2.66 7.38 12.97
C VAL A 91 -1.29 8.05 13.02
N GLN A 92 -0.27 7.28 13.39
CA GLN A 92 1.11 7.78 13.50
C GLN A 92 1.93 7.48 12.25
N ILE A 93 1.65 6.36 11.61
CA ILE A 93 2.39 5.84 10.45
C ILE A 93 1.39 5.31 9.42
N ALA A 94 1.68 5.50 8.14
CA ALA A 94 0.88 4.96 7.06
C ALA A 94 1.75 4.55 5.86
N VAL A 95 1.33 3.53 5.11
CA VAL A 95 1.89 3.22 3.79
C VAL A 95 0.95 3.79 2.74
N VAL A 96 1.43 4.74 1.95
CA VAL A 96 0.61 5.56 1.05
C VAL A 96 1.32 5.87 -0.27
N GLN A 97 0.60 6.39 -1.24
CA GLN A 97 1.15 6.95 -2.47
C GLN A 97 1.78 8.32 -2.21
N LEU A 98 2.96 8.58 -2.80
CA LEU A 98 3.68 9.84 -2.62
C LEU A 98 2.89 11.05 -3.12
N ASP A 99 2.24 10.94 -4.27
CA ASP A 99 1.46 12.03 -4.86
C ASP A 99 0.30 12.47 -3.97
N VAL A 100 -0.41 11.52 -3.36
CA VAL A 100 -1.48 11.79 -2.39
C VAL A 100 -0.92 12.48 -1.14
N MET A 101 0.20 12.00 -0.63
CA MET A 101 0.85 12.60 0.53
C MET A 101 1.28 14.03 0.26
N VAL A 102 1.92 14.30 -0.88
CA VAL A 102 2.38 15.64 -1.26
C VAL A 102 1.22 16.62 -1.42
N GLN A 103 0.15 16.19 -2.10
CA GLN A 103 -1.06 17.01 -2.23
C GLN A 103 -1.64 17.42 -0.88
N ARG A 104 -1.72 16.46 0.04
CA ARG A 104 -2.31 16.70 1.36
C ARG A 104 -1.39 17.55 2.24
N ALA A 105 -0.08 17.31 2.19
CA ALA A 105 0.93 18.11 2.89
C ALA A 105 0.95 19.59 2.45
N ALA A 106 0.53 19.86 1.22
CA ALA A 106 0.42 21.24 0.72
C ALA A 106 -0.79 22.01 1.27
N LYS A 107 -1.75 21.35 1.95
CA LYS A 107 -2.90 22.02 2.54
C LYS A 107 -2.52 22.65 3.89
N PRO A 108 -3.03 23.87 4.21
CA PRO A 108 -2.66 24.59 5.42
C PRO A 108 -2.86 23.83 6.71
N ASP A 109 -3.90 23.00 6.79
CA ASP A 109 -4.24 22.21 7.97
C ASP A 109 -3.36 20.98 8.17
N CYS A 110 -2.54 20.59 7.16
CA CYS A 110 -1.60 19.47 7.22
C CYS A 110 -0.13 19.89 7.04
N ALA A 111 0.13 21.11 6.60
CA ALA A 111 1.47 21.62 6.32
C ALA A 111 2.41 21.44 7.54
N GLY A 112 3.56 20.79 7.32
CA GLY A 112 4.55 20.53 8.35
C GLY A 112 4.20 19.44 9.37
N LYS A 113 3.04 18.78 9.25
CA LYS A 113 2.61 17.73 10.18
C LYS A 113 3.07 16.33 9.80
N ILE A 114 3.42 16.10 8.55
CA ILE A 114 3.76 14.78 8.04
C ILE A 114 5.09 14.79 7.27
N ALA A 115 5.81 13.69 7.34
CA ALA A 115 7.10 13.48 6.68
C ALA A 115 7.17 12.09 6.01
N VAL A 116 8.11 11.92 5.07
CA VAL A 116 8.44 10.62 4.47
C VAL A 116 9.49 9.93 5.31
N LEU A 117 9.27 8.67 5.67
CA LEU A 117 10.21 7.84 6.41
C LEU A 117 10.91 6.85 5.45
N GLY A 118 12.20 7.08 5.18
CA GLY A 118 13.02 6.17 4.37
C GLY A 118 12.83 6.33 2.87
N SER A 119 13.14 5.26 2.14
CA SER A 119 13.11 5.21 0.68
C SER A 119 11.75 4.78 0.14
N PRO A 120 11.46 5.05 -1.16
CA PRO A 120 10.32 4.46 -1.85
C PRO A 120 10.34 2.92 -1.77
N LEU A 121 9.15 2.33 -1.57
CA LEU A 121 8.98 0.90 -1.33
C LEU A 121 8.80 0.10 -2.62
N TYR A 122 7.89 0.55 -3.50
CA TYR A 122 7.60 -0.02 -4.81
C TYR A 122 6.82 1.01 -5.65
N PRO A 123 6.76 0.87 -7.00
CA PRO A 123 5.97 1.74 -7.83
C PRO A 123 4.49 1.31 -7.84
N TYR A 124 3.58 2.21 -7.59
CA TYR A 124 2.21 2.11 -8.10
C TYR A 124 2.20 2.57 -9.56
N GLU A 125 1.55 1.82 -10.41
CA GLU A 125 1.39 2.16 -11.81
C GLU A 125 -0.09 2.44 -12.12
N GLY A 126 -0.36 3.50 -12.87
CA GLY A 126 -1.71 3.89 -13.27
C GLY A 126 -2.09 3.23 -14.59
N PHE A 127 -3.19 2.51 -14.60
CA PHE A 127 -3.69 1.82 -15.80
C PHE A 127 -5.04 2.38 -16.19
N MET A 128 -5.20 2.77 -17.44
CA MET A 128 -6.50 3.10 -18.00
C MET A 128 -7.05 1.89 -18.74
N VAL A 129 -8.16 1.38 -18.26
CA VAL A 129 -8.88 0.21 -18.81
C VAL A 129 -10.09 0.72 -19.59
N VAL A 130 -10.27 0.18 -20.79
CA VAL A 130 -11.44 0.44 -21.64
C VAL A 130 -11.97 -0.88 -22.20
N ARG A 131 -13.14 -0.86 -22.83
CA ARG A 131 -13.62 -2.03 -23.60
C ARG A 131 -12.70 -2.29 -24.78
N ASP A 132 -12.47 -3.56 -25.11
CA ASP A 132 -11.59 -3.97 -26.23
C ASP A 132 -12.02 -3.41 -27.58
N GLU A 133 -13.32 -3.19 -27.77
CA GLU A 133 -13.90 -2.58 -28.96
C GLU A 133 -13.66 -1.07 -29.11
N THR A 134 -13.15 -0.40 -28.08
CA THR A 134 -12.81 1.03 -28.13
C THR A 134 -11.75 1.24 -29.20
N ARG A 135 -12.00 2.19 -30.11
CA ARG A 135 -11.16 2.37 -31.30
C ARG A 135 -9.78 2.94 -30.94
N GLU A 136 -9.75 3.84 -29.95
CA GLU A 136 -8.56 4.57 -29.55
C GLU A 136 -7.65 3.71 -28.71
N ASP A 137 -6.34 3.91 -28.89
CA ASP A 137 -5.28 3.30 -28.09
C ASP A 137 -4.65 4.31 -27.08
N LYS A 138 -5.11 5.56 -27.12
CA LYS A 138 -4.68 6.63 -26.19
C LYS A 138 -5.88 7.31 -25.56
N PHE A 139 -5.80 7.52 -24.26
CA PHE A 139 -6.85 8.19 -23.51
C PHE A 139 -7.10 9.63 -24.00
N GLY A 140 -6.04 10.37 -24.33
CA GLY A 140 -6.19 11.71 -24.91
C GLY A 140 -7.00 11.71 -26.22
N GLU A 141 -6.78 10.74 -27.11
CA GLU A 141 -7.52 10.62 -28.36
C GLU A 141 -9.02 10.33 -28.11
N MET A 142 -9.36 9.60 -27.03
CA MET A 142 -10.76 9.40 -26.62
C MET A 142 -11.40 10.74 -26.22
N VAL A 143 -10.68 11.57 -25.43
CA VAL A 143 -11.17 12.87 -24.99
C VAL A 143 -11.30 13.82 -26.18
N ASP A 144 -10.28 13.90 -27.03
CA ASP A 144 -10.24 14.81 -28.20
C ASP A 144 -11.35 14.54 -29.21
N ARG A 145 -11.82 13.28 -29.29
CA ARG A 145 -12.90 12.90 -30.19
C ARG A 145 -14.30 13.20 -29.66
N LEU A 146 -14.44 13.62 -28.43
CA LEU A 146 -15.75 13.97 -27.88
C LEU A 146 -16.37 15.12 -28.64
N ARG A 147 -17.67 15.00 -28.94
CA ARG A 147 -18.46 16.11 -29.46
C ARG A 147 -18.65 17.14 -28.36
N GLN A 148 -18.83 18.40 -28.75
CA GLN A 148 -19.08 19.48 -27.81
C GLN A 148 -20.25 19.12 -26.86
N GLY A 149 -19.99 19.21 -25.54
CA GLY A 149 -20.95 18.87 -24.51
C GLY A 149 -21.01 17.39 -24.12
N ALA A 150 -20.26 16.50 -24.79
CA ALA A 150 -20.11 15.11 -24.38
C ALA A 150 -19.04 14.98 -23.29
N VAL A 151 -19.22 14.02 -22.39
CA VAL A 151 -18.27 13.68 -21.33
C VAL A 151 -17.95 12.20 -21.33
N LEU A 152 -16.73 11.82 -20.95
CA LEU A 152 -16.36 10.45 -20.62
C LEU A 152 -16.66 10.20 -19.15
N ARG A 153 -17.37 9.12 -18.86
CA ARG A 153 -17.60 8.62 -17.50
C ARG A 153 -16.45 7.70 -17.14
N VAL A 154 -15.63 8.13 -16.18
CA VAL A 154 -14.41 7.42 -15.81
C VAL A 154 -14.48 7.05 -14.33
N ALA A 155 -14.50 5.77 -14.00
CA ALA A 155 -14.27 5.36 -12.63
C ALA A 155 -12.78 5.46 -12.29
N ALA A 156 -12.45 5.83 -11.06
CA ALA A 156 -11.06 5.95 -10.60
C ALA A 156 -10.84 5.35 -9.20
N GLY A 157 -11.71 4.44 -8.80
CA GLY A 157 -11.76 3.88 -7.46
C GLY A 157 -12.77 4.60 -6.58
N GLY A 158 -13.05 4.01 -5.41
CA GLY A 158 -13.99 4.60 -4.46
C GLY A 158 -13.47 5.90 -3.85
N PRO A 159 -14.36 6.70 -3.21
CA PRO A 159 -13.98 7.93 -2.54
C PRO A 159 -12.86 7.70 -1.52
N GLY A 160 -11.82 8.52 -1.56
CA GLY A 160 -10.65 8.38 -0.69
C GLY A 160 -9.58 7.42 -1.20
N SER A 161 -9.75 6.84 -2.39
CA SER A 161 -8.74 6.00 -3.02
C SER A 161 -7.58 6.82 -3.59
N GLY A 162 -6.41 6.18 -3.69
CA GLY A 162 -5.26 6.78 -4.35
C GLY A 162 -5.47 6.96 -5.86
N GLY A 163 -6.20 6.06 -6.51
CA GLY A 163 -6.51 6.14 -7.94
C GLY A 163 -7.31 7.40 -8.29
N GLU A 164 -8.36 7.69 -7.53
CA GLU A 164 -9.15 8.92 -7.71
C GLU A 164 -8.27 10.18 -7.56
N ALA A 165 -7.44 10.22 -6.50
CA ALA A 165 -6.55 11.35 -6.26
C ALA A 165 -5.54 11.54 -7.40
N THR A 166 -4.90 10.46 -7.86
CA THR A 166 -3.95 10.51 -8.98
C THR A 166 -4.62 10.96 -10.27
N LEU A 167 -5.81 10.44 -10.61
CA LEU A 167 -6.53 10.90 -11.82
C LEU A 167 -6.86 12.38 -11.73
N ARG A 168 -7.34 12.87 -10.59
CA ARG A 168 -7.60 14.31 -10.37
C ARG A 168 -6.33 15.16 -10.53
N ASN A 169 -5.17 14.63 -10.12
CA ASN A 169 -3.87 15.29 -10.33
C ASN A 169 -3.51 15.36 -11.81
N ILE A 170 -3.71 14.29 -12.56
CA ILE A 170 -3.50 14.25 -14.01
C ILE A 170 -4.36 15.34 -14.66
N LEU A 171 -5.65 15.39 -14.33
CA LEU A 171 -6.60 16.33 -14.89
C LEU A 171 -6.32 17.80 -14.47
N ALA A 172 -5.74 18.02 -13.29
CA ALA A 172 -5.33 19.35 -12.87
C ALA A 172 -4.18 19.91 -13.73
N HIS A 173 -3.37 19.02 -14.33
CA HIS A 173 -2.26 19.37 -15.22
C HIS A 173 -2.59 19.20 -16.71
N ALA A 174 -3.79 18.72 -17.03
CA ALA A 174 -4.36 18.62 -18.38
C ALA A 174 -5.76 19.27 -18.40
N PRO A 175 -5.84 20.60 -18.25
CA PRO A 175 -7.11 21.29 -18.10
C PRO A 175 -8.04 21.14 -19.30
N GLU A 176 -7.50 20.87 -20.48
CA GLU A 176 -8.23 20.56 -21.71
C GLU A 176 -9.03 19.25 -21.60
N TRP A 177 -8.61 18.34 -20.73
CA TRP A 177 -9.33 17.08 -20.48
C TRP A 177 -10.39 17.23 -19.39
N LYS A 178 -10.13 18.06 -18.39
CA LYS A 178 -10.91 18.15 -17.15
C LYS A 178 -12.40 18.40 -17.38
N GLN A 179 -12.74 19.25 -18.34
CA GLN A 179 -14.13 19.63 -18.62
C GLN A 179 -14.93 18.52 -19.35
N ASN A 180 -14.22 17.51 -19.87
CA ASN A 180 -14.79 16.44 -20.68
C ASN A 180 -14.78 15.09 -19.92
N ILE A 181 -14.44 15.08 -18.62
CA ILE A 181 -14.36 13.88 -17.81
C ILE A 181 -15.21 14.02 -16.57
N ASP A 182 -16.13 13.06 -16.39
CA ASP A 182 -16.91 12.88 -15.18
C ASP A 182 -16.32 11.67 -14.40
N ILE A 183 -15.91 11.93 -13.15
CA ILE A 183 -15.28 10.90 -12.32
C ILE A 183 -16.34 10.24 -11.45
N GLU A 184 -16.59 8.96 -11.74
CA GLU A 184 -17.53 8.13 -11.01
C GLU A 184 -16.84 7.48 -9.79
N PRO A 185 -17.49 7.47 -8.63
CA PRO A 185 -16.89 6.97 -7.38
C PRO A 185 -17.02 5.44 -7.23
N ASP A 186 -16.70 4.69 -8.27
CA ASP A 186 -16.86 3.24 -8.29
C ASP A 186 -15.56 2.50 -7.94
N GLY A 187 -15.65 1.54 -7.02
CA GLY A 187 -14.57 0.60 -6.76
C GLY A 187 -14.38 -0.40 -7.91
N ALA A 188 -13.24 -1.08 -7.96
CA ALA A 188 -12.79 -1.87 -9.11
C ALA A 188 -13.82 -2.87 -9.65
N ALA A 189 -14.42 -3.70 -8.78
CA ALA A 189 -15.39 -4.71 -9.21
C ALA A 189 -16.64 -4.09 -9.85
N THR A 190 -17.18 -3.01 -9.26
CA THR A 190 -18.31 -2.26 -9.81
C THR A 190 -17.92 -1.59 -11.12
N ALA A 191 -16.74 -0.97 -11.18
CA ALA A 191 -16.25 -0.30 -12.37
C ALA A 191 -16.09 -1.24 -13.56
N LEU A 192 -15.55 -2.45 -13.38
CA LEU A 192 -15.41 -3.44 -14.46
C LEU A 192 -16.78 -3.92 -14.97
N ASN A 193 -17.75 -4.13 -14.08
CA ASN A 193 -19.11 -4.48 -14.49
C ASN A 193 -19.76 -3.35 -15.29
N LYS A 194 -19.76 -2.14 -14.77
CA LYS A 194 -20.29 -0.96 -15.46
C LYS A 194 -19.60 -0.68 -16.81
N LEU A 195 -18.28 -0.90 -16.88
CA LEU A 195 -17.53 -0.78 -18.12
C LEU A 195 -17.98 -1.82 -19.15
N ARG A 196 -18.21 -3.08 -18.75
CA ARG A 196 -18.77 -4.14 -19.59
C ARG A 196 -20.16 -3.78 -20.08
N ASP A 197 -21.01 -3.25 -19.19
CA ASP A 197 -22.41 -2.92 -19.47
C ASP A 197 -22.58 -1.55 -20.17
N ARG A 198 -21.47 -0.89 -20.52
CA ARG A 198 -21.43 0.42 -21.22
C ARG A 198 -21.98 1.58 -20.39
N GLU A 199 -22.04 1.43 -19.08
CA GLU A 199 -22.38 2.50 -18.14
C GLU A 199 -21.19 3.39 -17.81
N LEU A 200 -19.96 2.90 -18.03
CA LEU A 200 -18.72 3.65 -17.99
C LEU A 200 -18.01 3.59 -19.36
N ASP A 201 -17.18 4.58 -19.62
CA ASP A 201 -16.35 4.65 -20.81
C ASP A 201 -14.93 4.20 -20.55
N ALA A 202 -14.41 4.43 -19.32
CA ALA A 202 -13.10 3.98 -18.89
C ALA A 202 -13.06 3.72 -17.38
N PHE A 203 -12.02 2.98 -16.94
CA PHE A 203 -11.68 2.77 -15.54
C PHE A 203 -10.19 3.02 -15.34
N PHE A 204 -9.87 3.99 -14.50
CA PHE A 204 -8.50 4.27 -14.07
C PHE A 204 -8.21 3.60 -12.73
N VAL A 205 -7.14 2.81 -12.67
CA VAL A 205 -6.70 2.12 -11.46
C VAL A 205 -5.22 2.39 -11.20
N MET A 206 -4.87 2.65 -9.94
CA MET A 206 -3.49 2.65 -9.44
C MET A 206 -3.26 1.34 -8.69
N ASP A 207 -2.39 0.49 -9.23
CA ASP A 207 -2.12 -0.82 -8.62
C ASP A 207 -0.68 -1.29 -8.92
N GLY A 208 -0.23 -2.35 -8.29
CA GLY A 208 1.02 -3.01 -8.67
C GLY A 208 0.88 -3.73 -10.02
N PRO A 209 1.94 -3.82 -10.81
CA PRO A 209 1.87 -4.40 -12.18
C PRO A 209 1.47 -5.88 -12.23
N GLN A 210 1.53 -6.58 -11.12
CA GLN A 210 1.12 -8.00 -10.97
C GLN A 210 -0.14 -8.19 -10.13
N SER A 211 -0.93 -7.14 -9.92
CA SER A 211 -2.14 -7.26 -9.10
C SER A 211 -3.16 -8.23 -9.71
N PRO A 212 -3.93 -8.95 -8.90
CA PRO A 212 -5.00 -9.83 -9.37
C PRO A 212 -6.03 -9.11 -10.24
N LEU A 213 -6.30 -7.84 -9.95
CA LEU A 213 -7.22 -7.02 -10.73
C LEU A 213 -6.74 -6.83 -12.17
N LEU A 214 -5.45 -6.54 -12.35
CA LEU A 214 -4.90 -6.36 -13.70
C LEU A 214 -4.83 -7.69 -14.46
N GLN A 215 -4.64 -8.79 -13.75
CA GLN A 215 -4.74 -10.12 -14.33
C GLN A 215 -6.18 -10.40 -14.78
N GLU A 216 -7.18 -10.11 -13.96
CA GLU A 216 -8.60 -10.23 -14.33
C GLU A 216 -8.92 -9.43 -15.60
N VAL A 217 -8.46 -8.18 -15.69
CA VAL A 217 -8.64 -7.35 -16.91
C VAL A 217 -8.04 -8.03 -18.15
N ARG A 218 -6.84 -8.61 -18.03
CA ARG A 218 -6.15 -9.26 -19.16
C ARG A 218 -6.81 -10.55 -19.60
N GLU A 219 -7.38 -11.32 -18.67
CA GLU A 219 -7.89 -12.67 -18.88
C GLU A 219 -9.40 -12.71 -19.16
N THR A 220 -10.12 -11.60 -18.86
CA THR A 220 -11.56 -11.56 -19.09
C THR A 220 -11.89 -11.64 -20.58
N VAL A 221 -12.58 -12.73 -20.96
CA VAL A 221 -13.06 -12.97 -22.31
C VAL A 221 -14.57 -13.11 -22.34
N ASP A 222 -15.18 -12.66 -23.41
CA ASP A 222 -16.60 -12.89 -23.66
C ASP A 222 -16.85 -14.37 -23.94
N THR A 223 -17.79 -14.96 -23.21
CA THR A 223 -18.05 -16.41 -23.25
C THR A 223 -18.55 -16.91 -24.60
N LYS A 224 -19.23 -16.04 -25.37
CA LYS A 224 -19.80 -16.38 -26.69
C LYS A 224 -18.80 -16.16 -27.80
N THR A 225 -18.15 -14.99 -27.82
CA THR A 225 -17.27 -14.60 -28.94
C THR A 225 -15.82 -15.04 -28.75
N LYS A 226 -15.44 -15.42 -27.51
CA LYS A 226 -14.06 -15.76 -27.10
C LYS A 226 -13.07 -14.61 -27.30
N LYS A 227 -13.56 -13.38 -27.50
CA LYS A 227 -12.74 -12.18 -27.60
C LYS A 227 -12.50 -11.56 -26.22
N ARG A 228 -11.43 -10.80 -26.09
CA ARG A 228 -11.19 -10.00 -24.89
C ARG A 228 -12.34 -9.01 -24.67
N VAL A 229 -12.65 -8.74 -23.42
CA VAL A 229 -13.67 -7.74 -23.04
C VAL A 229 -13.04 -6.38 -22.84
N PHE A 230 -11.81 -6.35 -22.31
CA PHE A 230 -11.10 -5.16 -21.93
C PHE A 230 -9.73 -5.05 -22.58
N LYS A 231 -9.26 -3.82 -22.77
CA LYS A 231 -7.86 -3.50 -23.11
C LYS A 231 -7.36 -2.33 -22.26
N PHE A 232 -6.04 -2.19 -22.21
CA PHE A 232 -5.40 -0.99 -21.67
C PHE A 232 -5.14 0.02 -22.78
N VAL A 233 -5.24 1.30 -22.45
CA VAL A 233 -4.86 2.40 -23.35
C VAL A 233 -3.79 3.28 -22.72
N ASP A 234 -2.99 3.93 -23.55
CA ASP A 234 -1.96 4.86 -23.12
C ASP A 234 -2.56 6.02 -22.33
N ILE A 235 -2.01 6.27 -21.15
CA ILE A 235 -2.07 7.58 -20.50
C ILE A 235 -0.69 8.18 -20.64
N ARG A 236 -0.57 9.29 -21.36
CA ARG A 236 0.68 10.03 -21.47
C ARG A 236 0.58 11.27 -20.60
N PRO A 237 1.16 11.25 -19.41
CA PRO A 237 1.19 12.44 -18.58
C PRO A 237 2.00 13.53 -19.28
N GLY A 238 1.52 14.77 -19.17
CA GLY A 238 2.23 15.92 -19.70
C GLY A 238 3.56 16.15 -18.96
N GLU A 239 4.54 16.78 -19.61
CA GLU A 239 5.86 17.09 -19.04
C GLU A 239 5.76 17.87 -17.72
N LYS A 240 4.78 18.77 -17.59
CA LYS A 240 4.54 19.54 -16.35
C LYS A 240 4.24 18.66 -15.16
N LEU A 241 3.48 17.58 -15.34
CA LEU A 241 3.17 16.62 -14.27
C LEU A 241 4.41 15.79 -13.92
N LEU A 242 5.15 15.33 -14.93
CA LEU A 242 6.38 14.57 -14.72
C LEU A 242 7.53 15.38 -14.11
N ALA A 243 7.49 16.72 -14.23
CA ALA A 243 8.47 17.61 -13.62
C ALA A 243 8.23 17.89 -12.13
N LEU A 244 7.12 17.42 -11.56
CA LEU A 244 6.82 17.65 -10.15
C LEU A 244 7.77 16.85 -9.25
N GLN A 245 8.30 17.54 -8.23
CA GLN A 245 9.25 16.97 -7.28
C GLN A 245 8.83 17.23 -5.83
N PHE A 246 9.23 16.34 -4.96
CA PHE A 246 9.14 16.49 -3.51
C PHE A 246 10.41 15.98 -2.84
N GLY A 247 11.06 16.81 -2.04
CA GLY A 247 12.31 16.43 -1.35
C GLY A 247 13.44 15.99 -2.31
N GLY A 248 13.49 16.57 -3.53
CA GLY A 248 14.49 16.21 -4.56
C GLY A 248 14.17 14.94 -5.35
N ARG A 249 13.01 14.32 -5.12
CA ARG A 249 12.56 13.13 -5.85
C ARG A 249 11.40 13.47 -6.78
N MET A 250 11.32 12.78 -7.91
CA MET A 250 10.16 12.88 -8.79
C MET A 250 8.93 12.26 -8.12
N ILE A 251 7.80 12.97 -8.17
CA ILE A 251 6.50 12.45 -7.68
C ILE A 251 5.94 11.44 -8.66
N TYR A 252 6.15 11.69 -9.95
CA TYR A 252 5.66 10.85 -11.04
C TYR A 252 6.78 10.44 -11.97
N ALA A 253 6.63 9.26 -12.55
CA ALA A 253 7.47 8.76 -13.62
C ALA A 253 6.61 8.11 -14.71
N THR A 254 7.17 7.95 -15.90
CA THR A 254 6.51 7.16 -16.95
C THR A 254 6.66 5.69 -16.64
N ALA A 255 5.54 4.97 -16.53
CA ALA A 255 5.51 3.52 -16.53
C ALA A 255 5.31 2.98 -17.95
N THR A 256 5.73 1.75 -18.19
CA THR A 256 5.51 1.07 -19.47
C THR A 256 4.93 -0.30 -19.18
N LEU A 257 3.73 -0.58 -19.66
CA LEU A 257 3.14 -1.91 -19.66
C LEU A 257 3.58 -2.65 -20.91
N GLU A 258 4.06 -3.87 -20.74
CA GLU A 258 4.26 -4.76 -21.87
C GLU A 258 2.90 -5.35 -22.29
N SER A 259 2.47 -5.07 -23.51
CA SER A 259 1.28 -5.65 -24.12
C SER A 259 1.66 -6.50 -25.31
N GLY A 260 2.31 -7.65 -25.06
CA GLY A 260 2.66 -8.59 -26.13
C GLY A 260 3.73 -8.06 -27.09
N TRP A 261 3.86 -8.68 -28.26
CA TRP A 261 5.00 -8.54 -29.18
C TRP A 261 5.14 -7.17 -29.88
N PHE A 262 4.13 -6.30 -29.89
CA PHE A 262 4.12 -5.15 -30.81
C PHE A 262 3.77 -3.78 -30.24
N SER A 263 3.37 -3.66 -29.00
CA SER A 263 3.07 -2.34 -28.42
C SER A 263 3.33 -2.28 -26.92
N ALA A 264 4.10 -1.29 -26.51
CA ALA A 264 4.25 -0.94 -25.12
C ALA A 264 3.23 0.15 -24.78
N ILE A 265 2.34 -0.11 -23.82
CA ILE A 265 1.39 0.86 -23.31
C ILE A 265 2.13 1.80 -22.35
N LYS A 266 2.08 3.09 -22.63
CA LYS A 266 2.65 4.11 -21.75
C LYS A 266 1.67 4.50 -20.68
N SER A 267 2.17 4.60 -19.46
CA SER A 267 1.37 4.92 -18.29
C SER A 267 2.14 5.83 -17.34
N ILE A 268 1.54 6.12 -16.20
CA ILE A 268 2.12 6.91 -15.13
C ILE A 268 2.42 6.02 -13.93
N SER A 269 3.45 6.36 -13.17
CA SER A 269 3.69 5.74 -11.86
C SER A 269 4.01 6.77 -10.80
N THR A 270 3.72 6.41 -9.53
CA THR A 270 4.09 7.13 -8.32
C THR A 270 4.56 6.13 -7.27
N PRO A 271 5.55 6.45 -6.43
CA PRO A 271 6.03 5.46 -5.48
C PRO A 271 5.11 5.30 -4.28
N ALA A 272 5.02 4.08 -3.76
CA ALA A 272 4.57 3.79 -2.40
C ALA A 272 5.66 4.24 -1.41
N ILE A 273 5.26 4.87 -0.33
CA ILE A 273 6.15 5.38 0.71
C ILE A 273 5.59 5.10 2.10
N ILE A 274 6.43 5.18 3.11
CA ILE A 274 5.98 5.28 4.50
C ILE A 274 5.84 6.76 4.86
N GLY A 275 4.61 7.19 5.14
CA GLY A 275 4.31 8.47 5.76
C GLY A 275 4.34 8.35 7.28
N ILE A 276 4.83 9.36 7.96
CA ILE A 276 4.91 9.43 9.43
C ILE A 276 4.52 10.82 9.90
N ARG A 277 3.86 10.91 11.05
CA ARG A 277 3.64 12.20 11.71
C ARG A 277 4.96 12.79 12.21
N GLU A 278 5.16 14.07 11.97
CA GLU A 278 6.40 14.76 12.31
C GLU A 278 6.63 14.84 13.83
N ASP A 279 5.57 15.05 14.62
CA ASP A 279 5.65 15.07 16.08
C ASP A 279 5.98 13.67 16.65
N TYR A 280 5.39 12.62 16.10
CA TYR A 280 5.71 11.23 16.47
C TYR A 280 7.14 10.86 16.10
N TYR A 281 7.58 11.25 14.89
CA TYR A 281 8.97 11.06 14.45
C TYR A 281 9.97 11.67 15.43
N ARG A 282 9.70 12.90 15.88
CA ARG A 282 10.56 13.61 16.86
C ARG A 282 10.48 13.01 18.25
N ALA A 283 9.31 12.55 18.68
CA ALA A 283 9.11 11.94 20.01
C ALA A 283 9.69 10.51 20.08
N GLN A 284 9.75 9.79 18.97
CA GLN A 284 10.15 8.37 18.90
C GLN A 284 11.28 8.14 17.87
N PRO A 285 12.44 8.82 17.99
CA PRO A 285 13.49 8.78 16.96
C PRO A 285 14.11 7.38 16.80
N ALA A 286 14.31 6.67 17.91
CA ALA A 286 14.87 5.31 17.89
C ALA A 286 13.93 4.31 17.23
N LEU A 287 12.63 4.40 17.53
CA LEU A 287 11.60 3.54 16.93
C LEU A 287 11.46 3.82 15.43
N SER A 288 11.42 5.09 15.06
CA SER A 288 11.36 5.54 13.66
C SER A 288 12.58 5.07 12.86
N ALA A 289 13.79 5.17 13.46
CA ALA A 289 15.02 4.65 12.84
C ALA A 289 14.97 3.13 12.63
N LYS A 290 14.42 2.38 13.59
CA LYS A 290 14.25 0.92 13.50
C LYS A 290 13.29 0.54 12.39
N ILE A 291 12.13 1.22 12.29
CA ILE A 291 11.15 0.99 11.22
C ILE A 291 11.77 1.31 9.85
N ARG A 292 12.44 2.45 9.74
CA ARG A 292 13.14 2.85 8.50
C ARG A 292 14.15 1.80 8.06
N GLN A 293 15.02 1.35 8.97
CA GLN A 293 16.04 0.34 8.63
C GLN A 293 15.40 -0.97 8.21
N ALA A 294 14.38 -1.42 8.92
CA ALA A 294 13.65 -2.64 8.58
C ALA A 294 12.94 -2.55 7.21
N ALA A 295 12.41 -1.38 6.88
CA ALA A 295 11.83 -1.12 5.56
C ALA A 295 12.91 -1.19 4.47
N GLU A 296 14.07 -0.55 4.66
CA GLU A 296 15.21 -0.62 3.73
C GLU A 296 15.67 -2.08 3.52
N ASP A 297 15.81 -2.84 4.59
CA ASP A 297 16.21 -4.26 4.53
C ASP A 297 15.16 -5.17 3.87
N ALA A 298 13.90 -4.76 3.88
CA ALA A 298 12.78 -5.47 3.27
C ALA A 298 12.57 -5.12 1.79
N LEU A 299 13.18 -4.03 1.28
CA LEU A 299 12.93 -3.50 -0.05
C LEU A 299 13.07 -4.53 -1.19
N PRO A 300 14.10 -5.40 -1.23
CA PRO A 300 14.17 -6.40 -2.31
C PRO A 300 12.98 -7.35 -2.31
N THR A 301 12.52 -7.73 -1.12
CA THR A 301 11.35 -8.61 -0.97
C THR A 301 10.05 -7.90 -1.36
N ILE A 302 9.89 -6.65 -0.95
CA ILE A 302 8.71 -5.83 -1.28
C ILE A 302 8.63 -5.62 -2.80
N ALA A 303 9.72 -5.15 -3.41
CA ALA A 303 9.77 -4.88 -4.83
C ALA A 303 9.49 -6.14 -5.68
N ALA A 304 10.09 -7.27 -5.32
CA ALA A 304 9.88 -8.52 -6.03
C ALA A 304 8.42 -9.00 -5.94
N LYS A 305 7.80 -8.94 -4.74
CA LYS A 305 6.41 -9.36 -4.54
C LYS A 305 5.39 -8.41 -5.16
N ALA A 306 5.68 -7.10 -5.20
CA ALA A 306 4.86 -6.11 -5.88
C ALA A 306 5.03 -6.15 -7.41
N GLY A 307 5.94 -6.95 -7.93
CA GLY A 307 6.22 -7.05 -9.36
C GLY A 307 6.95 -5.84 -9.93
N ALA A 308 7.67 -5.10 -9.09
CA ALA A 308 8.46 -3.96 -9.53
C ALA A 308 9.59 -4.41 -10.48
N ARG A 309 9.79 -3.63 -11.54
CA ARG A 309 10.89 -3.89 -12.49
C ARG A 309 12.26 -3.61 -11.86
N PRO A 310 13.33 -4.25 -12.35
CA PRO A 310 14.67 -3.84 -11.98
C PRO A 310 14.87 -2.34 -12.23
N ASN A 311 15.61 -1.67 -11.33
CA ASN A 311 15.98 -0.25 -11.44
C ASN A 311 14.77 0.75 -11.43
N TRP A 312 13.58 0.32 -11.06
CA TRP A 312 12.39 1.19 -11.02
C TRP A 312 12.60 2.50 -10.22
N ARG A 313 13.47 2.46 -9.21
CA ARG A 313 13.78 3.62 -8.36
C ARG A 313 14.49 4.73 -9.12
N GLU A 314 15.34 4.39 -10.08
CA GLU A 314 16.06 5.36 -10.89
C GLU A 314 15.11 6.32 -11.62
N ASN A 315 13.86 5.87 -11.86
CA ASN A 315 12.83 6.71 -12.48
C ASN A 315 12.36 7.84 -11.56
N PHE A 316 12.56 7.71 -10.23
CA PHE A 316 12.16 8.69 -9.22
C PHE A 316 13.35 9.45 -8.62
N ASP A 317 14.58 9.06 -8.91
CA ASP A 317 15.76 9.80 -8.55
C ASP A 317 15.86 11.01 -9.49
N GLY A 318 15.59 12.20 -8.97
CA GLY A 318 15.70 13.46 -9.73
C GLY A 318 17.13 13.63 -10.25
N ARG A 319 17.35 13.38 -11.53
CA ARG A 319 18.57 13.69 -12.26
C ARG A 319 18.39 14.93 -13.10
#